data_7e5cabdbf61b08d2fa88d347c69c497d
#
_entry.id   7e5cabdbf61b08d2fa88d347c69c497d
#
_cell.length_a   1.000
_cell.length_b   1.000
_cell.length_c   1.000
_cell.angle_alpha   90.00
_cell.angle_beta   90.00
_cell.angle_gamma   90.00
#
_symmetry.space_group_name_H-M   'P 1'
#
loop_
_entity.id
_entity.type
_entity.pdbx_description
1 polymer ?
#
loop_
_entity_poly.entity_id
_entity_poly.type
_entity_poly.pdbx_seq_one_letter_code
_entity_poly.pdbx_strand_id
1 'polypeptide(L)'
;MKSQINIMRQLQELVLTRDEHHQTGDGSHLDALNDSIDKMQEKLDAASAGLYGRLYKKSHIVLAAMSNGCCSVCGMQIPIAQAQQIRLAQHLVTCSSCGRILFADEADAARNVAEKSDRDDPKTGISRFSAEELMVVDLDVASSQDAIAALAEAMESNHFIENAASLVTAAMDREAVLSTAMEGVAFPHVRGVEGGGLTLAMGVSKKGIDWAGEKVNIVFLSAIPVAVSAFYLRMMTGLAQAFSKKENREAAVAAKDSATLWKALVKATRHTVK
;
A
#
# COMPACT_ATOMS: atom_id res chain seq x y z
N MET A 1 -7.84 -7.38 14.18
CA MET A 1 -7.04 -6.18 14.49
C MET A 1 -6.19 -5.70 13.31
N LYS A 2 -5.64 -6.58 12.44
CA LYS A 2 -4.93 -6.16 11.20
C LYS A 2 -5.76 -5.20 10.33
N SER A 3 -7.04 -5.48 10.11
CA SER A 3 -7.96 -4.61 9.36
C SER A 3 -8.02 -3.19 9.95
N GLN A 4 -8.14 -3.05 11.27
CA GLN A 4 -8.18 -1.75 11.93
C GLN A 4 -6.86 -0.97 11.77
N ILE A 5 -5.72 -1.67 11.83
CA ILE A 5 -4.41 -1.07 11.58
C ILE A 5 -4.32 -0.56 10.13
N ASN A 6 -4.80 -1.34 9.15
CA ASN A 6 -4.81 -0.94 7.75
C ASN A 6 -5.70 0.30 7.52
N ILE A 7 -6.90 0.33 8.11
CA ILE A 7 -7.78 1.50 8.06
C ILE A 7 -7.08 2.74 8.66
N MET A 8 -6.46 2.59 9.82
CA MET A 8 -5.74 3.71 10.46
C MET A 8 -4.53 4.16 9.64
N ARG A 9 -3.80 3.26 8.96
CA ARG A 9 -2.69 3.61 8.06
C ARG A 9 -3.19 4.47 6.89
N GLN A 10 -4.27 4.05 6.25
CA GLN A 10 -4.89 4.82 5.17
C GLN A 10 -5.41 6.16 5.64
N LEU A 11 -6.05 6.19 6.81
CA LEU A 11 -6.53 7.41 7.43
C LEU A 11 -5.38 8.40 7.70
N GLN A 12 -4.26 7.91 8.24
CA GLN A 12 -3.08 8.74 8.46
C GLN A 12 -2.52 9.30 7.14
N GLU A 13 -2.51 8.51 6.07
CA GLU A 13 -2.04 8.96 4.76
C GLU A 13 -2.93 10.08 4.19
N LEU A 14 -4.26 9.95 4.29
CA LEU A 14 -5.19 11.00 3.89
C LEU A 14 -4.98 12.29 4.67
N VAL A 15 -4.77 12.17 5.99
CA VAL A 15 -4.49 13.32 6.86
C VAL A 15 -3.20 14.02 6.46
N LEU A 16 -2.12 13.27 6.23
CA LEU A 16 -0.84 13.84 5.84
C LEU A 16 -0.92 14.52 4.46
N THR A 17 -1.65 13.92 3.53
CA THR A 17 -1.91 14.52 2.21
C THR A 17 -2.69 15.82 2.34
N ARG A 18 -3.74 15.86 3.16
CA ARG A 18 -4.49 17.10 3.44
C ARG A 18 -3.58 18.19 4.02
N ASP A 19 -2.74 17.83 4.98
CA ASP A 19 -1.84 18.78 5.62
C ASP A 19 -0.80 19.34 4.63
N GLU A 20 -0.32 18.51 3.69
CA GLU A 20 0.56 18.97 2.59
C GLU A 20 -0.17 19.95 1.64
N HIS A 21 -1.43 19.65 1.27
CA HIS A 21 -2.24 20.57 0.46
C HIS A 21 -2.48 21.90 1.16
N HIS A 22 -2.70 21.90 2.47
CA HIS A 22 -2.79 23.13 3.25
C HIS A 22 -1.50 23.94 3.22
N GLN A 23 -0.34 23.29 3.30
CA GLN A 23 0.96 23.98 3.29
C GLN A 23 1.32 24.54 1.92
N THR A 24 0.92 23.86 0.83
CA THR A 24 1.21 24.30 -0.54
C THR A 24 0.22 25.35 -1.05
N GLY A 25 -0.84 25.65 -0.29
CA GLY A 25 -1.89 26.61 -0.68
C GLY A 25 -2.81 26.06 -1.77
N ASP A 26 -2.73 24.79 -2.10
CA ASP A 26 -3.63 24.11 -3.04
C ASP A 26 -4.94 23.76 -2.33
N GLY A 27 -5.94 24.63 -2.44
CA GLY A 27 -7.28 24.41 -1.88
C GLY A 27 -8.17 23.48 -2.72
N SER A 28 -7.72 23.08 -3.91
CA SER A 28 -8.46 22.15 -4.75
C SER A 28 -8.50 20.77 -4.07
N HIS A 29 -9.68 20.21 -3.88
CA HIS A 29 -9.89 18.88 -3.28
C HIS A 29 -9.83 18.76 -1.75
N LEU A 30 -9.64 19.83 -0.98
CA LEU A 30 -9.62 19.75 0.50
C LEU A 30 -10.94 19.22 1.07
N ASP A 31 -12.10 19.63 0.49
CA ASP A 31 -13.40 19.14 0.91
C ASP A 31 -13.54 17.62 0.67
N ALA A 32 -13.13 17.14 -0.50
CA ALA A 32 -13.14 15.72 -0.81
C ALA A 32 -12.19 14.89 0.07
N LEU A 33 -11.05 15.48 0.47
CA LEU A 33 -10.14 14.87 1.43
C LEU A 33 -10.76 14.78 2.83
N ASN A 34 -11.40 15.84 3.30
CA ASN A 34 -12.07 15.85 4.59
C ASN A 34 -13.21 14.83 4.62
N ASP A 35 -14.05 14.77 3.59
CA ASP A 35 -15.11 13.78 3.46
C ASP A 35 -14.55 12.34 3.50
N SER A 36 -13.43 12.11 2.83
CA SER A 36 -12.78 10.80 2.82
C SER A 36 -12.19 10.44 4.18
N ILE A 37 -11.62 11.40 4.90
CA ILE A 37 -11.11 11.24 6.26
C ILE A 37 -12.26 10.87 7.21
N ASP A 38 -13.39 11.59 7.15
CA ASP A 38 -14.55 11.36 8.00
C ASP A 38 -15.15 9.96 7.76
N LYS A 39 -15.39 9.60 6.50
CA LYS A 39 -15.85 8.25 6.12
C LYS A 39 -14.90 7.14 6.60
N MET A 40 -13.60 7.39 6.56
CA MET A 40 -12.61 6.42 7.01
C MET A 40 -12.59 6.29 8.54
N GLN A 41 -12.81 7.38 9.28
CA GLN A 41 -12.94 7.36 10.74
C GLN A 41 -14.15 6.55 11.19
N GLU A 42 -15.27 6.62 10.47
CA GLU A 42 -16.49 5.86 10.77
C GLU A 42 -16.29 4.33 10.68
N LYS A 43 -15.30 3.86 9.90
CA LYS A 43 -14.97 2.44 9.79
C LYS A 43 -14.16 1.89 10.95
N LEU A 44 -13.66 2.75 11.82
CA LEU A 44 -12.92 2.32 13.00
C LEU A 44 -13.89 1.80 14.07
N ASP A 45 -13.53 0.69 14.72
CA ASP A 45 -14.22 0.27 15.94
C ASP A 45 -14.05 1.31 17.05
N ALA A 46 -14.96 1.30 18.04
CA ALA A 46 -14.99 2.31 19.10
C ALA A 46 -13.68 2.42 19.90
N ALA A 47 -12.97 1.30 20.11
CA ALA A 47 -11.71 1.28 20.84
C ALA A 47 -10.58 1.90 19.99
N SER A 48 -10.50 1.52 18.72
CA SER A 48 -9.53 2.05 17.76
C SER A 48 -9.75 3.54 17.48
N ALA A 49 -11.01 3.95 17.27
CA ALA A 49 -11.38 5.34 17.07
C ALA A 49 -11.03 6.21 18.28
N GLY A 50 -11.34 5.72 19.50
CA GLY A 50 -11.03 6.44 20.74
C GLY A 50 -9.52 6.59 20.97
N LEU A 51 -8.72 5.58 20.66
CA LEU A 51 -7.27 5.66 20.76
C LEU A 51 -6.70 6.59 19.69
N TYR A 52 -7.11 6.40 18.42
CA TYR A 52 -6.68 7.22 17.30
C TYR A 52 -6.98 8.71 17.56
N GLY A 53 -8.21 9.05 17.92
CA GLY A 53 -8.63 10.44 18.16
C GLY A 53 -7.86 11.11 19.30
N ARG A 54 -7.52 10.38 20.37
CA ARG A 54 -6.68 10.93 21.47
C ARG A 54 -5.26 11.24 21.00
N LEU A 55 -4.68 10.38 20.17
CA LEU A 55 -3.32 10.57 19.65
C LEU A 55 -3.28 11.64 18.58
N TYR A 56 -4.28 11.68 17.72
CA TYR A 56 -4.44 12.68 16.66
C TYR A 56 -4.45 14.12 17.18
N LYS A 57 -5.09 14.37 18.34
CA LYS A 57 -5.07 15.70 19.00
C LYS A 57 -3.65 16.16 19.38
N LYS A 58 -2.72 15.23 19.52
CA LYS A 58 -1.32 15.55 19.88
C LYS A 58 -0.39 15.64 18.64
N SER A 59 -0.67 14.84 17.64
CA SER A 59 0.13 14.77 16.40
C SER A 59 -0.68 14.08 15.31
N HIS A 60 -0.64 14.61 14.09
CA HIS A 60 -1.26 13.98 12.92
C HIS A 60 -0.56 12.66 12.52
N ILE A 61 0.67 12.43 12.96
CA ILE A 61 1.35 11.14 12.84
C ILE A 61 0.95 10.29 14.06
N VAL A 62 -0.06 9.48 13.93
CA VAL A 62 -0.63 8.62 15.00
C VAL A 62 0.01 7.24 15.02
N LEU A 63 0.32 6.70 13.84
CA LEU A 63 0.95 5.40 13.68
C LEU A 63 2.44 5.54 13.40
N ALA A 64 3.20 4.56 13.87
CA ALA A 64 4.62 4.45 13.58
C ALA A 64 4.95 2.99 13.24
N ALA A 65 5.71 2.79 12.17
CA ALA A 65 6.23 1.47 11.86
C ALA A 65 7.24 1.03 12.93
N MET A 66 7.25 -0.25 13.26
CA MET A 66 8.38 -0.88 13.90
C MET A 66 9.37 -1.29 12.82
N SER A 67 10.54 -0.70 12.83
CA SER A 67 11.61 -1.01 11.89
C SER A 67 12.89 -1.35 12.66
N ASN A 68 13.49 -2.50 12.37
CA ASN A 68 14.68 -3.01 13.07
C ASN A 68 14.53 -3.09 14.60
N GLY A 69 13.31 -3.39 15.08
CA GLY A 69 13.04 -3.43 16.52
C GLY A 69 12.99 -2.06 17.20
N CYS A 70 12.91 -0.96 16.41
CA CYS A 70 12.79 0.40 16.90
C CYS A 70 11.53 1.07 16.35
N CYS A 71 11.01 2.05 17.09
CA CYS A 71 9.94 2.92 16.60
C CYS A 71 10.50 3.87 15.53
N SER A 72 9.94 3.86 14.31
CA SER A 72 10.42 4.66 13.18
C SER A 72 10.32 6.17 13.39
N VAL A 73 9.51 6.63 14.35
CA VAL A 73 9.30 8.06 14.59
C VAL A 73 10.22 8.60 15.69
N CYS A 74 10.38 7.88 16.81
CA CYS A 74 11.20 8.36 17.93
C CYS A 74 12.52 7.62 18.11
N GLY A 75 12.79 6.57 17.32
CA GLY A 75 14.02 5.77 17.39
C GLY A 75 14.15 4.87 18.62
N MET A 76 13.15 4.87 19.54
CA MET A 76 13.21 4.08 20.76
C MET A 76 13.15 2.59 20.44
N GLN A 77 14.05 1.82 21.05
CA GLN A 77 14.06 0.37 20.94
C GLN A 77 12.81 -0.24 21.60
N ILE A 78 12.18 -1.15 20.90
CA ILE A 78 10.96 -1.84 21.34
C ILE A 78 11.38 -3.17 21.99
N PRO A 79 10.90 -3.44 23.23
CA PRO A 79 11.16 -4.71 23.88
C PRO A 79 10.71 -5.90 23.04
N ILE A 80 11.47 -7.00 23.05
CA ILE A 80 11.22 -8.19 22.21
C ILE A 80 9.79 -8.72 22.39
N ALA A 81 9.28 -8.74 23.62
CA ALA A 81 7.93 -9.19 23.92
C ALA A 81 6.86 -8.30 23.24
N GLN A 82 7.06 -6.97 23.23
CA GLN A 82 6.18 -6.05 22.51
C GLN A 82 6.31 -6.20 20.99
N ALA A 83 7.53 -6.40 20.50
CA ALA A 83 7.76 -6.61 19.07
C ALA A 83 7.02 -7.84 18.55
N GLN A 84 6.94 -8.92 19.33
CA GLN A 84 6.11 -10.08 18.99
C GLN A 84 4.61 -9.75 18.96
N GLN A 85 4.10 -8.99 19.93
CA GLN A 85 2.70 -8.57 19.97
C GLN A 85 2.34 -7.70 18.76
N ILE A 86 3.24 -6.80 18.36
CA ILE A 86 3.07 -5.96 17.18
C ILE A 86 2.98 -6.82 15.91
N ARG A 87 3.86 -7.83 15.75
CA ARG A 87 3.84 -8.74 14.59
C ARG A 87 2.57 -9.59 14.53
N LEU A 88 2.08 -10.04 15.67
CA LEU A 88 0.84 -10.84 15.74
C LEU A 88 -0.42 -10.00 15.45
N ALA A 89 -0.35 -8.68 15.64
CA ALA A 89 -1.45 -7.73 15.41
C ALA A 89 -2.79 -8.16 16.03
N GLN A 90 -2.77 -8.79 17.20
CA GLN A 90 -3.98 -9.22 17.91
C GLN A 90 -4.65 -8.08 18.67
N HIS A 91 -3.87 -7.09 19.10
CA HIS A 91 -4.32 -5.87 19.76
C HIS A 91 -3.43 -4.69 19.37
N LEU A 92 -3.90 -3.48 19.62
CA LEU A 92 -3.12 -2.27 19.36
C LEU A 92 -2.03 -2.14 20.42
N VAL A 93 -0.79 -1.96 19.99
CA VAL A 93 0.37 -1.73 20.83
C VAL A 93 0.88 -0.32 20.60
N THR A 94 1.18 0.41 21.68
CA THR A 94 1.71 1.77 21.60
C THR A 94 3.18 1.82 22.00
N CYS A 95 3.92 2.71 21.37
CA CYS A 95 5.30 2.99 21.75
C CYS A 95 5.36 3.56 23.16
N SER A 96 6.17 2.96 24.05
CA SER A 96 6.34 3.39 25.43
C SER A 96 6.93 4.80 25.58
N SER A 97 7.65 5.28 24.56
CA SER A 97 8.29 6.60 24.55
C SER A 97 7.38 7.67 23.94
N CYS A 98 6.94 7.51 22.69
CA CYS A 98 6.18 8.56 21.99
C CYS A 98 4.67 8.33 21.96
N GLY A 99 4.18 7.19 22.46
CA GLY A 99 2.76 6.86 22.58
C GLY A 99 2.06 6.49 21.26
N ARG A 100 2.74 6.54 20.11
CA ARG A 100 2.16 6.21 18.80
C ARG A 100 1.80 4.74 18.70
N ILE A 101 0.74 4.43 17.96
CA ILE A 101 0.35 3.05 17.67
C ILE A 101 1.41 2.42 16.78
N LEU A 102 1.93 1.28 17.21
CA LEU A 102 2.96 0.55 16.47
C LEU A 102 2.34 -0.52 15.57
N PHE A 103 2.88 -0.63 14.38
CA PHE A 103 2.59 -1.74 13.47
C PHE A 103 3.89 -2.34 12.94
N ALA A 104 3.87 -3.63 12.62
CA ALA A 104 5.02 -4.27 12.01
C ALA A 104 5.13 -3.79 10.57
N ASP A 105 6.29 -3.22 10.21
CA ASP A 105 6.66 -3.10 8.82
C ASP A 105 7.10 -4.50 8.34
N GLU A 106 6.59 -4.95 7.21
CA GLU A 106 6.83 -6.32 6.72
C GLU A 106 8.32 -6.57 6.41
N ALA A 107 9.08 -5.52 6.15
CA ALA A 107 10.54 -5.60 6.10
C ALA A 107 11.16 -6.12 7.41
N ASP A 108 10.48 -5.93 8.54
CA ASP A 108 10.94 -6.40 9.86
C ASP A 108 10.51 -7.85 10.15
N ALA A 109 9.43 -8.32 9.56
CA ALA A 109 9.00 -9.72 9.63
C ALA A 109 9.98 -10.68 8.90
N ALA A 110 10.63 -10.18 7.86
CA ALA A 110 11.60 -10.95 7.07
C ALA A 110 13.01 -11.04 7.68
N ARG A 111 13.31 -10.25 8.72
CA ARG A 111 14.67 -10.11 9.29
C ARG A 111 15.00 -11.00 10.48
N ASN A 112 14.23 -12.02 10.77
CA ASN A 112 14.63 -13.02 11.79
C ASN A 112 15.77 -13.96 11.35
N VAL A 113 16.41 -13.68 10.21
CA VAL A 113 17.64 -14.38 9.77
C VAL A 113 18.68 -13.33 9.41
N ALA A 114 19.61 -13.13 10.36
CA ALA A 114 20.94 -12.51 10.23
C ALA A 114 21.14 -11.49 9.09
N GLU A 115 21.27 -10.19 9.46
CA GLU A 115 22.46 -9.42 9.13
C GLU A 115 22.33 -7.99 9.69
N LYS A 116 23.35 -7.58 10.43
CA LYS A 116 23.56 -6.20 10.83
C LYS A 116 23.88 -5.37 9.58
N SER A 117 23.09 -4.37 9.25
CA SER A 117 23.54 -3.32 8.35
C SER A 117 22.88 -1.98 8.69
N ASP A 118 23.69 -0.98 8.59
CA ASP A 118 23.57 0.47 8.65
C ASP A 118 22.19 1.13 8.77
N ARG A 119 22.21 2.20 9.56
CA ARG A 119 21.15 3.17 9.79
C ARG A 119 20.55 3.64 8.46
N ASP A 120 19.40 3.11 8.14
CA ASP A 120 18.55 3.61 7.07
C ASP A 120 17.35 4.35 7.66
N ASP A 121 17.09 5.53 7.15
CA ASP A 121 15.91 6.37 7.43
C ASP A 121 14.58 5.60 7.30
N PRO A 122 13.49 6.07 7.94
CA PRO A 122 12.19 5.42 7.87
C PRO A 122 11.77 5.26 6.42
N LYS A 123 11.77 4.00 5.95
CA LYS A 123 11.46 3.67 4.55
C LYS A 123 9.97 3.84 4.32
N THR A 124 9.61 5.01 3.83
CA THR A 124 8.24 5.33 3.42
C THR A 124 7.88 4.79 2.03
N GLY A 125 8.76 4.18 1.30
CA GLY A 125 8.61 3.68 -0.05
C GLY A 125 7.26 3.05 -0.41
N ILE A 126 7.26 1.99 -1.19
CA ILE A 126 6.04 1.34 -1.71
C ILE A 126 5.10 0.82 -0.60
N SER A 127 5.60 0.59 0.62
CA SER A 127 4.79 0.17 1.78
C SER A 127 3.78 1.20 2.26
N ARG A 128 3.86 2.45 1.78
CA ARG A 128 2.80 3.46 2.00
C ARG A 128 1.52 3.11 1.24
N PHE A 129 1.64 2.45 0.11
CA PHE A 129 0.57 2.28 -0.88
C PHE A 129 0.14 0.83 -1.08
N SER A 130 0.87 -0.12 -0.52
CA SER A 130 0.68 -1.54 -0.74
C SER A 130 1.01 -2.36 0.51
N ALA A 131 0.63 -3.64 0.49
CA ALA A 131 0.87 -4.59 1.58
C ALA A 131 1.01 -6.01 1.02
N GLU A 132 1.53 -6.95 1.81
CA GLU A 132 1.70 -8.35 1.41
C GLU A 132 0.36 -9.00 0.99
N GLU A 133 -0.72 -8.63 1.66
CA GLU A 133 -2.07 -9.12 1.38
C GLU A 133 -2.60 -8.71 -0.01
N LEU A 134 -1.96 -7.74 -0.65
CA LEU A 134 -2.28 -7.25 -2.01
C LEU A 134 -1.40 -7.88 -3.08
N MET A 135 -0.62 -8.91 -2.72
CA MET A 135 0.25 -9.64 -3.64
C MET A 135 -0.42 -10.93 -4.09
N VAL A 136 -0.74 -11.04 -5.37
CA VAL A 136 -1.38 -12.21 -5.97
C VAL A 136 -0.37 -12.96 -6.82
N VAL A 137 0.01 -14.16 -6.39
CA VAL A 137 0.88 -15.06 -7.14
C VAL A 137 0.06 -16.06 -7.96
N ASP A 138 0.66 -16.59 -9.01
CA ASP A 138 0.05 -17.60 -9.90
C ASP A 138 -1.33 -17.15 -10.43
N LEU A 139 -1.39 -15.92 -10.99
CA LEU A 139 -2.58 -15.35 -11.61
C LEU A 139 -2.90 -16.16 -12.88
N ASP A 140 -3.57 -17.30 -12.69
CA ASP A 140 -3.88 -18.26 -13.77
C ASP A 140 -5.17 -17.88 -14.50
N VAL A 141 -5.16 -16.67 -15.08
CA VAL A 141 -6.27 -16.09 -15.84
C VAL A 141 -5.84 -15.78 -17.26
N ALA A 142 -6.82 -15.79 -18.18
CA ALA A 142 -6.55 -15.59 -19.61
C ALA A 142 -6.69 -14.12 -20.05
N SER A 143 -7.54 -13.35 -19.39
CA SER A 143 -7.90 -11.99 -19.80
C SER A 143 -7.45 -10.93 -18.82
N SER A 144 -7.26 -9.70 -19.34
CA SER A 144 -7.00 -8.52 -18.53
C SER A 144 -8.10 -8.22 -17.52
N GLN A 145 -9.37 -8.47 -17.90
CA GLN A 145 -10.52 -8.27 -17.02
C GLN A 145 -10.46 -9.18 -15.79
N ASP A 146 -10.16 -10.48 -16.00
CA ASP A 146 -10.07 -11.44 -14.89
C ASP A 146 -8.89 -11.11 -13.97
N ALA A 147 -7.77 -10.63 -14.54
CA ALA A 147 -6.63 -10.20 -13.77
C ALA A 147 -6.94 -8.98 -12.88
N ILE A 148 -7.60 -7.98 -13.45
CA ILE A 148 -8.05 -6.79 -12.71
C ILE A 148 -9.05 -7.20 -11.63
N ALA A 149 -9.99 -8.13 -11.94
CA ALA A 149 -10.97 -8.60 -10.98
C ALA A 149 -10.32 -9.29 -9.77
N ALA A 150 -9.35 -10.19 -10.00
CA ALA A 150 -8.64 -10.87 -8.92
C ALA A 150 -7.88 -9.91 -8.01
N LEU A 151 -7.26 -8.87 -8.58
CA LEU A 151 -6.56 -7.84 -7.80
C LEU A 151 -7.53 -6.92 -7.04
N ALA A 152 -8.65 -6.57 -7.64
CA ALA A 152 -9.70 -5.77 -6.99
C ALA A 152 -10.35 -6.54 -5.84
N GLU A 153 -10.60 -7.85 -6.00
CA GLU A 153 -11.10 -8.72 -4.94
C GLU A 153 -10.10 -8.82 -3.77
N ALA A 154 -8.81 -8.92 -4.04
CA ALA A 154 -7.79 -8.88 -3.01
C ALA A 154 -7.80 -7.55 -2.24
N MET A 155 -8.01 -6.41 -2.92
CA MET A 155 -8.15 -5.12 -2.28
C MET A 155 -9.41 -5.03 -1.41
N GLU A 156 -10.57 -5.50 -1.88
CA GLU A 156 -11.84 -5.46 -1.15
C GLU A 156 -11.83 -6.40 0.06
N SER A 157 -11.38 -7.64 -0.12
CA SER A 157 -11.31 -8.64 0.94
C SER A 157 -10.40 -8.23 2.09
N ASN A 158 -9.40 -7.40 1.81
CA ASN A 158 -8.48 -6.84 2.81
C ASN A 158 -8.85 -5.41 3.25
N HIS A 159 -10.04 -4.92 2.87
CA HIS A 159 -10.59 -3.62 3.28
C HIS A 159 -9.76 -2.40 2.82
N PHE A 160 -9.10 -2.50 1.68
CA PHE A 160 -8.41 -1.37 1.06
C PHE A 160 -9.33 -0.55 0.14
N ILE A 161 -10.37 -1.17 -0.40
CA ILE A 161 -11.44 -0.53 -1.19
C ILE A 161 -12.79 -1.05 -0.73
N GLU A 162 -13.86 -0.34 -1.12
CA GLU A 162 -15.24 -0.70 -0.71
C GLU A 162 -15.94 -1.61 -1.71
N ASN A 163 -15.62 -1.51 -3.01
CA ASN A 163 -16.36 -2.19 -4.07
C ASN A 163 -15.43 -2.58 -5.23
N ALA A 164 -15.09 -3.86 -5.27
CA ALA A 164 -14.24 -4.43 -6.32
C ALA A 164 -14.90 -4.34 -7.70
N ALA A 165 -16.21 -4.62 -7.81
CA ALA A 165 -16.91 -4.61 -9.08
C ALA A 165 -16.91 -3.23 -9.74
N SER A 166 -17.10 -2.17 -8.95
CA SER A 166 -17.00 -0.78 -9.42
C SER A 166 -15.59 -0.45 -9.90
N LEU A 167 -14.56 -0.88 -9.15
CA LEU A 167 -13.17 -0.68 -9.54
C LEU A 167 -12.83 -1.39 -10.85
N VAL A 168 -13.29 -2.65 -11.01
CA VAL A 168 -13.09 -3.43 -12.25
C VAL A 168 -13.71 -2.73 -13.45
N THR A 169 -14.99 -2.31 -13.34
CA THR A 169 -15.69 -1.62 -14.41
C THR A 169 -14.92 -0.36 -14.84
N ALA A 170 -14.57 0.50 -13.89
CA ALA A 170 -13.85 1.73 -14.18
C ALA A 170 -12.44 1.50 -14.75
N ALA A 171 -11.75 0.44 -14.30
CA ALA A 171 -10.43 0.08 -14.84
C ALA A 171 -10.54 -0.41 -16.28
N MET A 172 -11.55 -1.23 -16.60
CA MET A 172 -11.78 -1.73 -17.96
C MET A 172 -12.18 -0.60 -18.91
N ASP A 173 -13.04 0.33 -18.50
CA ASP A 173 -13.39 1.53 -19.28
C ASP A 173 -12.15 2.36 -19.60
N ARG A 174 -11.23 2.48 -18.63
CA ARG A 174 -9.97 3.20 -18.82
C ARG A 174 -9.01 2.46 -19.76
N GLU A 175 -8.88 1.14 -19.64
CA GLU A 175 -8.06 0.31 -20.51
C GLU A 175 -8.57 0.29 -21.97
N ALA A 176 -9.89 0.36 -22.16
CA ALA A 176 -10.50 0.43 -23.50
C ALA A 176 -10.12 1.71 -24.28
N VAL A 177 -9.82 2.81 -23.57
CA VAL A 177 -9.38 4.07 -24.21
C VAL A 177 -7.92 3.97 -24.68
N LEU A 178 -7.05 3.43 -23.82
CA LEU A 178 -5.63 3.27 -24.10
C LEU A 178 -5.07 2.22 -23.17
N SER A 179 -4.54 1.12 -23.73
CA SER A 179 -3.89 0.07 -22.97
C SER A 179 -2.73 0.62 -22.14
N THR A 180 -2.63 0.14 -20.90
CA THR A 180 -1.51 0.47 -20.00
C THR A 180 -0.40 -0.59 -20.01
N ALA A 181 -0.48 -1.59 -20.89
CA ALA A 181 0.54 -2.61 -21.07
C ALA A 181 1.78 -2.05 -21.73
N MET A 182 2.95 -2.43 -21.20
CA MET A 182 4.25 -2.05 -21.74
C MET A 182 5.30 -3.06 -21.28
N GLU A 183 6.00 -3.68 -22.22
CA GLU A 183 7.13 -4.60 -21.97
C GLU A 183 6.81 -5.75 -20.99
N GLY A 184 5.60 -6.32 -21.10
CA GLY A 184 5.16 -7.43 -20.24
C GLY A 184 4.67 -7.02 -18.86
N VAL A 185 4.48 -5.73 -18.61
CA VAL A 185 3.90 -5.16 -17.39
C VAL A 185 2.69 -4.30 -17.74
N ALA A 186 1.58 -4.44 -17.00
CA ALA A 186 0.43 -3.57 -17.14
C ALA A 186 0.20 -2.74 -15.87
N PHE A 187 -0.30 -1.52 -16.06
CA PHE A 187 -0.53 -0.56 -14.98
C PHE A 187 -1.99 -0.02 -14.98
N PRO A 188 -3.02 -0.90 -14.92
CA PRO A 188 -4.39 -0.45 -14.83
C PRO A 188 -4.59 0.42 -13.57
N HIS A 189 -5.35 1.51 -13.74
CA HIS A 189 -5.56 2.46 -12.67
C HIS A 189 -6.90 3.16 -12.78
N VAL A 190 -7.52 3.44 -11.64
CA VAL A 190 -8.79 4.17 -11.54
C VAL A 190 -8.59 5.39 -10.67
N ARG A 191 -9.04 6.55 -11.15
CA ARG A 191 -9.07 7.81 -10.40
C ARG A 191 -10.47 8.09 -9.88
N GLY A 192 -10.55 8.80 -8.77
CA GLY A 192 -11.82 9.17 -8.18
C GLY A 192 -12.49 8.07 -7.39
N VAL A 193 -11.72 7.08 -6.93
CA VAL A 193 -12.25 6.02 -6.06
C VAL A 193 -12.68 6.65 -4.74
N GLU A 194 -13.92 6.37 -4.34
CA GLU A 194 -14.42 6.82 -3.04
C GLU A 194 -13.89 5.93 -1.93
N GLY A 195 -13.49 6.56 -0.82
CA GLY A 195 -12.94 5.87 0.34
C GLY A 195 -11.49 5.41 0.17
N GLY A 196 -10.79 5.23 1.27
CA GLY A 196 -9.42 4.75 1.28
C GLY A 196 -8.35 5.76 0.85
N GLY A 197 -7.10 5.33 0.96
CA GLY A 197 -5.92 6.00 0.43
C GLY A 197 -5.53 5.47 -0.95
N LEU A 198 -4.47 6.05 -1.53
CA LEU A 198 -3.84 5.46 -2.72
C LEU A 198 -3.42 4.03 -2.42
N THR A 199 -3.98 3.08 -3.15
CA THR A 199 -3.75 1.65 -2.96
C THR A 199 -3.21 1.01 -4.22
N LEU A 200 -2.21 0.14 -4.07
CA LEU A 200 -1.58 -0.62 -5.13
C LEU A 200 -1.65 -2.12 -4.82
N ALA A 201 -2.23 -2.91 -5.72
CA ALA A 201 -2.07 -4.36 -5.72
C ALA A 201 -1.16 -4.82 -6.86
N MET A 202 -0.46 -5.92 -6.65
CA MET A 202 0.42 -6.51 -7.66
C MET A 202 0.07 -7.98 -7.88
N GLY A 203 -0.07 -8.36 -9.15
CA GLY A 203 -0.27 -9.74 -9.56
C GLY A 203 0.79 -10.22 -10.54
N VAL A 204 1.13 -11.50 -10.49
CA VAL A 204 2.07 -12.12 -11.42
C VAL A 204 1.51 -13.40 -12.03
N SER A 205 1.74 -13.56 -13.34
CA SER A 205 1.39 -14.74 -14.12
C SER A 205 2.62 -15.33 -14.80
N LYS A 206 2.89 -16.61 -14.56
CA LYS A 206 3.98 -17.32 -15.24
C LYS A 206 3.64 -17.62 -16.69
N LYS A 207 2.37 -17.89 -16.98
CA LYS A 207 1.89 -18.18 -18.34
C LYS A 207 1.77 -16.93 -19.19
N GLY A 208 1.57 -15.77 -18.53
CA GLY A 208 1.25 -14.49 -19.14
C GLY A 208 -0.22 -14.38 -19.49
N ILE A 209 -0.71 -13.18 -19.43
CA ILE A 209 -2.10 -12.75 -19.61
C ILE A 209 -2.19 -12.01 -20.93
N ASP A 210 -3.23 -12.27 -21.74
CA ASP A 210 -3.49 -11.47 -22.92
C ASP A 210 -4.02 -10.07 -22.51
N TRP A 211 -3.29 -9.05 -22.95
CA TRP A 211 -3.60 -7.66 -22.63
C TRP A 211 -3.65 -6.84 -23.92
N ALA A 212 -4.78 -6.85 -24.58
CA ALA A 212 -4.98 -6.19 -25.86
C ALA A 212 -3.96 -6.62 -26.93
N GLY A 213 -3.64 -7.94 -26.98
CA GLY A 213 -2.69 -8.52 -27.93
C GLY A 213 -1.24 -8.50 -27.46
N GLU A 214 -0.93 -7.91 -26.30
CA GLU A 214 0.37 -7.95 -25.66
C GLU A 214 0.39 -8.97 -24.52
N LYS A 215 1.48 -9.73 -24.39
CA LYS A 215 1.63 -10.70 -23.30
C LYS A 215 2.16 -10.03 -22.04
N VAL A 216 1.35 -9.98 -20.98
CA VAL A 216 1.67 -9.38 -19.69
C VAL A 216 1.90 -10.45 -18.63
N ASN A 217 3.00 -10.35 -17.90
CA ASN A 217 3.33 -11.24 -16.79
C ASN A 217 3.17 -10.58 -15.42
N ILE A 218 3.12 -9.25 -15.36
CA ILE A 218 3.02 -8.48 -14.12
C ILE A 218 1.93 -7.43 -14.28
N VAL A 219 1.02 -7.36 -13.32
CA VAL A 219 -0.07 -6.38 -13.30
C VAL A 219 -0.01 -5.57 -12.00
N PHE A 220 -0.02 -4.25 -12.13
CA PHE A 220 -0.12 -3.29 -11.02
C PHE A 220 -1.46 -2.56 -11.08
N LEU A 221 -2.44 -2.96 -10.27
CA LEU A 221 -3.71 -2.27 -10.17
C LEU A 221 -3.61 -1.16 -9.12
N SER A 222 -3.97 0.08 -9.51
CA SER A 222 -3.98 1.23 -8.60
C SER A 222 -5.38 1.81 -8.43
N ALA A 223 -5.83 1.94 -7.19
CA ALA A 223 -7.01 2.70 -6.79
C ALA A 223 -6.56 4.08 -6.27
N ILE A 224 -6.98 5.16 -6.94
CA ILE A 224 -6.46 6.51 -6.72
C ILE A 224 -7.60 7.40 -6.25
N PRO A 225 -7.62 7.86 -4.99
CA PRO A 225 -8.54 8.90 -4.54
C PRO A 225 -8.33 10.22 -5.29
N VAL A 226 -9.38 11.03 -5.39
CA VAL A 226 -9.37 12.30 -6.14
C VAL A 226 -8.21 13.20 -5.73
N ALA A 227 -7.87 13.20 -4.46
CA ALA A 227 -6.94 14.15 -3.85
C ALA A 227 -5.44 13.79 -3.96
N VAL A 228 -5.07 12.60 -4.43
CA VAL A 228 -3.67 12.12 -4.35
C VAL A 228 -2.99 11.91 -5.70
N SER A 229 -3.41 12.63 -6.75
CA SER A 229 -2.88 12.49 -8.11
C SER A 229 -1.37 12.69 -8.23
N ALA A 230 -0.77 13.61 -7.46
CA ALA A 230 0.66 13.90 -7.54
C ALA A 230 1.52 12.74 -6.99
N PHE A 231 1.08 12.12 -5.90
CA PHE A 231 1.74 10.92 -5.33
C PHE A 231 1.67 9.74 -6.28
N TYR A 232 0.51 9.55 -6.90
CA TYR A 232 0.33 8.49 -7.89
C TYR A 232 1.35 8.60 -9.02
N LEU A 233 1.55 9.77 -9.59
CA LEU A 233 2.52 9.97 -10.68
C LEU A 233 3.95 9.62 -10.25
N ARG A 234 4.36 10.00 -9.05
CA ARG A 234 5.68 9.63 -8.50
C ARG A 234 5.81 8.13 -8.30
N MET A 235 4.80 7.50 -7.71
CA MET A 235 4.78 6.05 -7.51
C MET A 235 4.85 5.32 -8.84
N MET A 236 4.05 5.72 -9.83
CA MET A 236 4.03 5.11 -11.17
C MET A 236 5.37 5.25 -11.89
N THR A 237 5.97 6.44 -11.85
CA THR A 237 7.30 6.65 -12.42
C THR A 237 8.34 5.73 -11.76
N GLY A 238 8.29 5.62 -10.43
CA GLY A 238 9.17 4.74 -9.66
C GLY A 238 8.97 3.26 -9.99
N LEU A 239 7.71 2.81 -10.14
CA LEU A 239 7.39 1.44 -10.54
C LEU A 239 7.85 1.15 -11.97
N ALA A 240 7.54 2.01 -12.93
CA ALA A 240 7.98 1.86 -14.31
C ALA A 240 9.51 1.77 -14.41
N GLN A 241 10.23 2.65 -13.70
CA GLN A 241 11.69 2.61 -13.62
C GLN A 241 12.22 1.34 -12.95
N ALA A 242 11.58 0.84 -11.90
CA ALA A 242 11.99 -0.39 -11.22
C ALA A 242 11.80 -1.61 -12.11
N PHE A 243 10.66 -1.70 -12.80
CA PHE A 243 10.26 -2.86 -13.60
C PHE A 243 10.62 -2.75 -15.09
N SER A 244 11.28 -1.67 -15.53
CA SER A 244 12.04 -1.68 -16.80
C SER A 244 13.23 -2.63 -16.74
N LYS A 245 13.76 -2.93 -15.54
CA LYS A 245 14.85 -3.89 -15.36
C LYS A 245 14.35 -5.32 -15.44
N LYS A 246 14.93 -6.10 -16.33
CA LYS A 246 14.55 -7.50 -16.58
C LYS A 246 14.70 -8.36 -15.32
N GLU A 247 15.76 -8.15 -14.53
CA GLU A 247 16.02 -8.92 -13.31
C GLU A 247 14.89 -8.76 -12.28
N ASN A 248 14.31 -7.55 -12.15
CA ASN A 248 13.22 -7.30 -11.23
C ASN A 248 11.93 -7.99 -11.70
N ARG A 249 11.66 -7.99 -13.02
CA ARG A 249 10.51 -8.71 -13.58
C ARG A 249 10.66 -10.22 -13.38
N GLU A 250 11.81 -10.79 -13.67
CA GLU A 250 12.08 -12.21 -13.47
C GLU A 250 11.96 -12.62 -12.01
N ALA A 251 12.50 -11.82 -11.07
CA ALA A 251 12.41 -12.08 -9.65
C ALA A 251 10.96 -12.06 -9.15
N ALA A 252 10.13 -11.15 -9.66
CA ALA A 252 8.71 -11.08 -9.31
C ALA A 252 7.92 -12.28 -9.84
N VAL A 253 8.10 -12.64 -11.11
CA VAL A 253 7.40 -13.78 -11.74
C VAL A 253 7.83 -15.12 -11.14
N ALA A 254 9.05 -15.21 -10.61
CA ALA A 254 9.55 -16.41 -9.92
C ALA A 254 9.02 -16.56 -8.49
N ALA A 255 8.33 -15.58 -7.94
CA ALA A 255 7.77 -15.65 -6.58
C ALA A 255 6.79 -16.81 -6.45
N LYS A 256 6.87 -17.52 -5.31
CA LYS A 256 6.05 -18.71 -5.02
C LYS A 256 4.88 -18.42 -4.08
N ASP A 257 4.96 -17.33 -3.35
CA ASP A 257 3.97 -16.89 -2.37
C ASP A 257 3.95 -15.36 -2.27
N SER A 258 2.90 -14.83 -1.65
CA SER A 258 2.69 -13.38 -1.48
C SER A 258 3.86 -12.71 -0.73
N ALA A 259 4.41 -13.39 0.27
CA ALA A 259 5.54 -12.87 1.04
C ALA A 259 6.81 -12.70 0.18
N THR A 260 7.07 -13.65 -0.71
CA THR A 260 8.22 -13.58 -1.64
C THR A 260 8.00 -12.49 -2.69
N LEU A 261 6.77 -12.37 -3.23
CA LEU A 261 6.41 -11.33 -4.19
C LEU A 261 6.52 -9.93 -3.57
N TRP A 262 6.02 -9.78 -2.35
CA TRP A 262 6.16 -8.54 -1.59
C TRP A 262 7.62 -8.12 -1.39
N LYS A 263 8.47 -9.05 -0.96
CA LYS A 263 9.91 -8.80 -0.83
C LYS A 263 10.56 -8.38 -2.15
N ALA A 264 10.17 -9.02 -3.26
CA ALA A 264 10.64 -8.65 -4.59
C ALA A 264 10.22 -7.23 -4.97
N LEU A 265 8.95 -6.84 -4.72
CA LEU A 265 8.43 -5.50 -4.95
C LEU A 265 9.19 -4.45 -4.12
N VAL A 266 9.29 -4.66 -2.81
CA VAL A 266 10.00 -3.73 -1.90
C VAL A 266 11.45 -3.56 -2.31
N LYS A 267 12.14 -4.67 -2.64
CA LYS A 267 13.54 -4.63 -3.10
C LYS A 267 13.69 -3.85 -4.41
N ALA A 268 12.83 -4.12 -5.38
CA ALA A 268 12.87 -3.49 -6.70
C ALA A 268 12.63 -1.97 -6.62
N THR A 269 11.72 -1.54 -5.74
CA THR A 269 11.28 -0.14 -5.63
C THR A 269 12.04 0.67 -4.60
N ARG A 270 12.96 0.07 -3.85
CA ARG A 270 13.69 0.70 -2.73
C ARG A 270 14.30 2.06 -3.06
N HIS A 271 14.80 2.26 -4.27
CA HIS A 271 15.47 3.49 -4.70
C HIS A 271 14.67 4.34 -5.67
N THR A 272 13.52 3.84 -6.15
CA THR A 272 12.71 4.48 -7.18
C THR A 272 11.40 5.03 -6.66
N VAL A 273 10.81 4.42 -5.63
CA VAL A 273 9.61 4.90 -4.93
C VAL A 273 10.04 5.40 -3.54
N LYS A 274 9.88 6.71 -3.32
CA LYS A 274 10.28 7.40 -2.08
C LYS A 274 9.05 7.96 -1.38
#